data_f3d904e8e3f1724468d87b64878b142a
#
_entry.id   f3d904e8e3f1724468d87b64878b142a
#
_cell.length_a   1.000
_cell.length_b   1.000
_cell.length_c   1.000
_cell.angle_alpha   90.00
_cell.angle_beta   90.00
_cell.angle_gamma   90.00
#
_symmetry.space_group_name_H-M   'P 1'
#
loop_
_entity.id
_entity.type
_entity.pdbx_description
1 polymer ?
#
loop_
_entity_poly.entity_id
_entity_poly.type
_entity_poly.pdbx_seq_one_letter_code
_entity_poly.pdbx_strand_id
1 'polypeptide(L)'
;ADAVVSEVCASTADIEWRQIGALDADGRAAAYHGRRMYSIYSHTVGRNCLALGNILANPQVPQKMADAFTRDPSLPLAERLMQALEAGRDSGGEILGPLRSAALRVTGEHGIDTYDLRIDVSNTDAVADLRALYEAYQGREDTIRRVALEPETMPIMRNLFEASIERIAELGLEDRFPTARHRDSWTVKD
;
A
#
# COMPACT_ATOMS: atom_id res chain seq x y z
N ALA A 1 -3.20 -5.81 -20.86
CA ALA A 1 -1.84 -5.80 -20.31
C ALA A 1 -0.77 -5.87 -21.40
N ASP A 2 -0.85 -6.82 -22.35
CA ASP A 2 0.19 -7.04 -23.38
C ASP A 2 0.44 -5.83 -24.25
N ALA A 3 -0.62 -5.17 -24.74
CA ALA A 3 -0.51 -3.98 -25.57
C ALA A 3 0.21 -2.83 -24.83
N VAL A 4 -0.09 -2.65 -23.54
CA VAL A 4 0.58 -1.64 -22.69
C VAL A 4 2.06 -1.93 -22.56
N VAL A 5 2.43 -3.17 -22.22
CA VAL A 5 3.84 -3.57 -22.10
C VAL A 5 4.57 -3.38 -23.43
N SER A 6 3.96 -3.78 -24.55
CA SER A 6 4.53 -3.62 -25.89
C SER A 6 4.77 -2.13 -26.25
N GLU A 7 3.80 -1.26 -25.97
CA GLU A 7 3.92 0.17 -26.25
C GLU A 7 4.99 0.85 -25.38
N VAL A 8 5.02 0.52 -24.08
CA VAL A 8 6.05 1.02 -23.16
C VAL A 8 7.43 0.55 -23.61
N CYS A 9 7.56 -0.72 -24.05
CA CYS A 9 8.84 -1.22 -24.58
C CYS A 9 9.27 -0.48 -25.85
N ALA A 10 8.34 -0.17 -26.74
CA ALA A 10 8.65 0.51 -27.99
C ALA A 10 9.00 2.00 -27.80
N SER A 11 8.45 2.65 -26.78
CA SER A 11 8.61 4.09 -26.51
C SER A 11 9.70 4.41 -25.48
N THR A 12 10.23 3.43 -24.78
CA THR A 12 11.21 3.65 -23.70
C THR A 12 12.62 3.48 -24.20
N ALA A 13 13.45 4.52 -24.08
CA ALA A 13 14.89 4.42 -24.28
C ALA A 13 15.50 3.45 -23.25
N ASP A 14 16.54 2.73 -23.64
CA ASP A 14 17.26 1.81 -22.76
C ASP A 14 16.39 0.72 -22.11
N ILE A 15 15.35 0.30 -22.81
CA ILE A 15 14.40 -0.73 -22.35
C ILE A 15 15.10 -2.04 -21.95
N GLU A 16 16.22 -2.35 -22.55
CA GLU A 16 17.03 -3.54 -22.25
C GLU A 16 17.57 -3.59 -20.81
N TRP A 17 17.53 -2.47 -20.08
CA TRP A 17 17.89 -2.37 -18.67
C TRP A 17 16.68 -2.41 -17.73
N ARG A 18 15.47 -2.56 -18.25
CA ARG A 18 14.23 -2.41 -17.50
C ARG A 18 13.52 -3.73 -17.29
N GLN A 19 12.83 -3.81 -16.18
CA GLN A 19 11.79 -4.79 -15.92
C GLN A 19 10.47 -4.05 -15.83
N ILE A 20 9.46 -4.51 -16.56
CA ILE A 20 8.14 -3.89 -16.63
C ILE A 20 7.09 -4.96 -16.37
N GLY A 21 6.05 -4.60 -15.64
CA GLY A 21 4.87 -5.41 -15.46
C GLY A 21 3.62 -4.56 -15.58
N ALA A 22 2.56 -5.13 -16.14
CA ALA A 22 1.24 -4.53 -16.20
C ALA A 22 0.17 -5.54 -15.77
N LEU A 23 -0.81 -5.06 -15.03
CA LEU A 23 -2.03 -5.78 -14.67
C LEU A 23 -3.21 -4.92 -15.10
N ASP A 24 -4.14 -5.45 -15.88
CA ASP A 24 -5.33 -4.72 -16.32
C ASP A 24 -6.55 -4.97 -15.42
N ALA A 25 -7.63 -4.23 -15.68
CA ALA A 25 -8.86 -4.32 -14.90
C ALA A 25 -9.56 -5.69 -14.96
N ASP A 26 -9.27 -6.48 -16.00
CA ASP A 26 -9.79 -7.85 -16.14
C ASP A 26 -8.88 -8.88 -15.41
N GLY A 27 -7.83 -8.43 -14.74
CA GLY A 27 -6.89 -9.29 -14.03
C GLY A 27 -5.89 -10.01 -14.93
N ARG A 28 -5.77 -9.62 -16.22
CA ARG A 28 -4.74 -10.13 -17.13
C ARG A 28 -3.42 -9.40 -16.88
N ALA A 29 -2.33 -10.14 -16.91
CA ALA A 29 -1.01 -9.59 -16.64
C ALA A 29 -0.03 -9.88 -17.77
N ALA A 30 0.92 -8.96 -17.97
CA ALA A 30 2.05 -9.12 -18.87
C ALA A 30 3.32 -8.59 -18.21
N ALA A 31 4.47 -9.16 -18.56
CA ALA A 31 5.76 -8.72 -18.06
C ALA A 31 6.82 -8.74 -19.16
N TYR A 32 7.79 -7.84 -19.03
CA TYR A 32 8.98 -7.77 -19.88
C TYR A 32 10.23 -7.71 -19.02
N HIS A 33 11.29 -8.36 -19.48
CA HIS A 33 12.62 -8.34 -18.88
C HIS A 33 13.66 -8.01 -19.93
N GLY A 34 14.38 -6.92 -19.73
CA GLY A 34 15.44 -6.49 -20.64
C GLY A 34 16.67 -7.42 -20.57
N ARG A 35 17.32 -7.62 -21.70
CA ARG A 35 18.47 -8.54 -21.85
C ARG A 35 19.74 -8.08 -21.13
N ARG A 36 19.79 -6.81 -20.68
CA ARG A 36 20.94 -6.24 -19.97
C ARG A 36 20.77 -6.26 -18.45
N MET A 37 19.75 -6.95 -17.93
CA MET A 37 19.59 -7.17 -16.49
C MET A 37 20.56 -8.26 -16.04
N TYR A 38 21.66 -7.89 -15.40
CA TYR A 38 22.74 -8.81 -14.96
C TYR A 38 22.45 -9.47 -13.60
N SER A 39 21.22 -9.82 -13.33
CA SER A 39 20.83 -10.46 -12.07
C SER A 39 19.85 -11.60 -12.34
N ILE A 40 19.56 -12.40 -11.34
CA ILE A 40 18.42 -13.32 -11.39
C ILE A 40 17.16 -12.49 -11.39
N TYR A 41 16.35 -12.66 -12.40
CA TYR A 41 15.02 -12.04 -12.53
C TYR A 41 13.98 -13.09 -12.90
N SER A 42 12.76 -12.86 -12.49
CA SER A 42 11.65 -13.76 -12.78
C SER A 42 10.32 -13.02 -12.62
N HIS A 43 9.25 -13.60 -13.13
CA HIS A 43 7.89 -13.20 -12.84
C HIS A 43 6.96 -14.41 -12.77
N THR A 44 5.81 -14.21 -12.14
CA THR A 44 4.72 -15.18 -12.11
C THR A 44 3.41 -14.44 -12.29
N VAL A 45 2.62 -14.90 -13.25
CA VAL A 45 1.23 -14.47 -13.44
C VAL A 45 0.34 -15.41 -12.65
N GLY A 46 -0.37 -14.91 -11.67
CA GLY A 46 -1.39 -15.61 -10.92
C GLY A 46 -2.79 -15.09 -11.24
N ARG A 47 -3.80 -15.62 -10.56
CA ARG A 47 -5.17 -15.11 -10.71
C ARG A 47 -5.29 -13.70 -10.16
N ASN A 48 -5.55 -12.72 -11.04
CA ASN A 48 -5.66 -11.29 -10.70
C ASN A 48 -4.40 -10.74 -10.00
N CYS A 49 -3.24 -11.26 -10.31
CA CYS A 49 -1.99 -10.75 -9.76
C CYS A 49 -0.81 -10.97 -10.70
N LEU A 50 0.20 -10.13 -10.53
CA LEU A 50 1.52 -10.27 -11.13
C LEU A 50 2.55 -10.09 -10.03
N ALA A 51 3.40 -11.07 -9.82
CA ALA A 51 4.60 -10.97 -9.01
C ALA A 51 5.82 -10.93 -9.92
N LEU A 52 6.72 -9.97 -9.73
CA LEU A 52 7.96 -9.87 -10.49
C LEU A 52 9.08 -9.30 -9.62
N GLY A 53 10.31 -9.65 -9.94
CA GLY A 53 11.48 -9.17 -9.23
C GLY A 53 12.77 -9.36 -10.03
N ASN A 54 13.77 -8.61 -9.62
CA ASN A 54 15.16 -8.74 -10.08
C ASN A 54 16.09 -8.66 -8.86
N ILE A 55 17.39 -8.95 -9.08
CA ILE A 55 18.39 -9.10 -8.01
C ILE A 55 17.96 -10.19 -7.01
N LEU A 56 17.16 -11.14 -7.48
CA LEU A 56 16.59 -12.19 -6.65
C LEU A 56 17.64 -13.19 -6.18
N ALA A 57 17.45 -13.75 -4.99
CA ALA A 57 18.26 -14.85 -4.49
C ALA A 57 18.05 -16.14 -5.32
N ASN A 58 16.85 -16.32 -5.86
CA ASN A 58 16.51 -17.44 -6.75
C ASN A 58 15.27 -17.11 -7.61
N PRO A 59 15.04 -17.81 -8.74
CA PRO A 59 13.94 -17.51 -9.65
C PRO A 59 12.55 -17.90 -9.14
N GLN A 60 12.42 -18.61 -8.01
CA GLN A 60 11.16 -19.05 -7.45
C GLN A 60 10.47 -18.00 -6.58
N VAL A 61 11.17 -16.91 -6.21
CA VAL A 61 10.62 -15.86 -5.33
C VAL A 61 9.26 -15.33 -5.82
N PRO A 62 9.07 -14.90 -7.08
CA PRO A 62 7.76 -14.42 -7.55
C PRO A 62 6.66 -15.49 -7.53
N GLN A 63 7.01 -16.77 -7.73
CA GLN A 63 6.06 -17.87 -7.63
C GLN A 63 5.52 -17.99 -6.19
N LYS A 64 6.43 -17.95 -5.19
CA LYS A 64 6.03 -18.01 -3.78
C LYS A 64 5.16 -16.82 -3.36
N MET A 65 5.46 -15.63 -3.89
CA MET A 65 4.63 -14.44 -3.69
C MET A 65 3.22 -14.62 -4.26
N ALA A 66 3.09 -15.07 -5.52
CA ALA A 66 1.82 -15.30 -6.17
C ALA A 66 1.01 -16.42 -5.48
N ASP A 67 1.67 -17.50 -5.04
CA ASP A 67 1.04 -18.59 -4.30
C ASP A 67 0.46 -18.09 -2.97
N ALA A 68 1.20 -17.28 -2.23
CA ALA A 68 0.74 -16.70 -0.98
C ALA A 68 -0.45 -15.74 -1.20
N PHE A 69 -0.37 -14.87 -2.22
CA PHE A 69 -1.44 -13.94 -2.58
C PHE A 69 -2.75 -14.65 -2.92
N THR A 70 -2.68 -15.78 -3.62
CA THR A 70 -3.86 -16.50 -4.12
C THR A 70 -4.40 -17.55 -3.17
N ARG A 71 -3.68 -17.87 -2.09
CA ARG A 71 -4.01 -18.96 -1.15
C ARG A 71 -5.37 -18.82 -0.50
N ASP A 72 -5.69 -17.63 -0.02
CA ASP A 72 -6.97 -17.34 0.62
C ASP A 72 -7.58 -16.05 0.06
N PRO A 73 -8.47 -16.15 -0.93
CA PRO A 73 -9.12 -14.99 -1.54
C PRO A 73 -10.15 -14.31 -0.64
N SER A 74 -10.51 -14.89 0.50
CA SER A 74 -11.44 -14.30 1.45
C SER A 74 -10.80 -13.22 2.33
N LEU A 75 -9.47 -13.21 2.44
CA LEU A 75 -8.74 -12.20 3.19
C LEU A 75 -8.78 -10.84 2.49
N PRO A 76 -8.72 -9.74 3.27
CA PRO A 76 -8.57 -8.40 2.71
C PRO A 76 -7.37 -8.28 1.76
N LEU A 77 -7.51 -7.46 0.72
CA LEU A 77 -6.45 -7.28 -0.30
C LEU A 77 -5.10 -6.90 0.32
N ALA A 78 -5.11 -5.97 1.29
CA ALA A 78 -3.90 -5.53 1.99
C ALA A 78 -3.19 -6.69 2.69
N GLU A 79 -3.93 -7.55 3.39
CA GLU A 79 -3.36 -8.72 4.07
C GLU A 79 -2.76 -9.72 3.07
N ARG A 80 -3.43 -9.99 1.97
CA ARG A 80 -2.93 -10.87 0.90
C ARG A 80 -1.63 -10.33 0.28
N LEU A 81 -1.52 -9.01 0.10
CA LEU A 81 -0.30 -8.35 -0.39
C LEU A 81 0.83 -8.44 0.63
N MET A 82 0.54 -8.25 1.92
CA MET A 82 1.53 -8.43 2.98
C MET A 82 2.05 -9.86 3.04
N GLN A 83 1.16 -10.86 2.97
CA GLN A 83 1.56 -12.28 2.93
C GLN A 83 2.42 -12.59 1.69
N ALA A 84 2.14 -11.96 0.55
CA ALA A 84 2.97 -12.10 -0.64
C ALA A 84 4.39 -11.55 -0.42
N LEU A 85 4.52 -10.36 0.18
CA LEU A 85 5.84 -9.79 0.51
C LEU A 85 6.62 -10.68 1.49
N GLU A 86 5.96 -11.18 2.53
CA GLU A 86 6.56 -12.10 3.50
C GLU A 86 7.04 -13.39 2.84
N ALA A 87 6.20 -14.00 2.00
CA ALA A 87 6.58 -15.20 1.26
C ALA A 87 7.76 -14.96 0.30
N GLY A 88 7.85 -13.78 -0.32
CA GLY A 88 8.98 -13.37 -1.13
C GLY A 88 10.26 -13.29 -0.31
N ARG A 89 10.24 -12.60 0.83
CA ARG A 89 11.35 -12.52 1.79
C ARG A 89 11.79 -13.92 2.26
N ASP A 90 10.85 -14.72 2.72
CA ASP A 90 11.11 -16.04 3.34
C ASP A 90 11.62 -17.08 2.32
N SER A 91 11.33 -16.87 1.03
CA SER A 91 11.85 -17.69 -0.05
C SER A 91 13.26 -17.27 -0.55
N GLY A 92 13.85 -16.28 0.10
CA GLY A 92 15.20 -15.79 -0.17
C GLY A 92 15.28 -14.31 -0.52
N GLY A 93 14.21 -13.68 -0.96
CA GLY A 93 14.18 -12.25 -1.29
C GLY A 93 15.23 -11.85 -2.32
N GLU A 94 16.04 -10.85 -1.99
CA GLU A 94 17.18 -10.40 -2.78
C GLU A 94 18.49 -11.05 -2.34
N ILE A 95 19.45 -11.11 -3.27
CA ILE A 95 20.72 -11.84 -3.08
C ILE A 95 21.62 -11.26 -1.98
N LEU A 96 21.52 -9.98 -1.66
CA LEU A 96 22.42 -9.28 -0.73
C LEU A 96 21.88 -9.13 0.70
N GLY A 97 20.98 -9.97 1.14
CA GLY A 97 20.55 -10.01 2.54
C GLY A 97 19.25 -9.25 2.82
N PRO A 98 19.01 -8.75 4.04
CA PRO A 98 17.71 -8.27 4.41
C PRO A 98 17.28 -7.08 3.55
N LEU A 99 16.00 -7.09 3.14
CA LEU A 99 15.40 -5.99 2.39
C LEU A 99 15.46 -4.71 3.23
N ARG A 100 15.90 -3.62 2.60
CA ARG A 100 16.13 -2.33 3.28
C ARG A 100 14.94 -1.39 3.20
N SER A 101 14.05 -1.60 2.23
CA SER A 101 12.83 -0.81 2.04
C SER A 101 11.68 -1.71 1.62
N ALA A 102 10.47 -1.33 1.99
CA ALA A 102 9.24 -2.01 1.60
C ALA A 102 8.07 -1.02 1.58
N ALA A 103 7.05 -1.30 0.77
CA ALA A 103 5.86 -0.49 0.74
C ALA A 103 4.61 -1.34 0.47
N LEU A 104 3.47 -0.89 0.99
CA LEU A 104 2.15 -1.41 0.71
C LEU A 104 1.23 -0.26 0.33
N ARG A 105 0.68 -0.31 -0.89
CA ARG A 105 -0.34 0.65 -1.33
C ARG A 105 -1.58 -0.08 -1.80
N VAL A 106 -2.73 0.34 -1.31
CA VAL A 106 -4.05 -0.16 -1.72
C VAL A 106 -4.98 1.02 -1.95
N THR A 107 -5.46 1.14 -3.18
CA THR A 107 -6.40 2.19 -3.58
C THR A 107 -7.83 1.65 -3.56
N GLY A 108 -8.75 2.35 -2.91
CA GLY A 108 -10.17 2.01 -2.83
C GLY A 108 -10.98 2.50 -4.04
N GLU A 109 -12.30 2.24 -4.01
CA GLU A 109 -13.23 2.52 -5.11
C GLU A 109 -13.26 3.98 -5.56
N HIS A 110 -13.03 4.93 -4.66
CA HIS A 110 -13.07 6.36 -4.96
C HIS A 110 -11.71 6.94 -5.33
N GLY A 111 -10.69 6.10 -5.64
CA GLY A 111 -9.33 6.57 -5.86
C GLY A 111 -8.62 7.05 -4.59
N ILE A 112 -9.22 6.82 -3.42
CA ILE A 112 -8.63 7.14 -2.12
C ILE A 112 -7.81 5.94 -1.68
N ASP A 113 -6.53 6.17 -1.34
CA ASP A 113 -5.69 5.12 -0.80
C ASP A 113 -6.17 4.73 0.61
N THR A 114 -6.55 3.47 0.75
CA THR A 114 -6.90 2.90 2.06
C THR A 114 -5.65 2.53 2.85
N TYR A 115 -4.59 2.16 2.14
CA TYR A 115 -3.25 1.98 2.68
C TYR A 115 -2.23 2.66 1.76
N ASP A 116 -1.35 3.46 2.32
CA ASP A 116 -0.13 3.98 1.71
C ASP A 116 0.95 3.98 2.80
N LEU A 117 1.54 2.80 3.00
CA LEU A 117 2.48 2.51 4.07
C LEU A 117 3.86 2.26 3.49
N ARG A 118 4.90 2.86 4.09
CA ARG A 118 6.28 2.76 3.60
C ARG A 118 7.29 2.63 4.72
N ILE A 119 8.26 1.79 4.47
CA ILE A 119 9.54 1.74 5.17
C ILE A 119 10.61 2.16 4.17
N ASP A 120 11.14 3.35 4.30
CA ASP A 120 12.15 3.89 3.38
C ASP A 120 13.54 3.33 3.68
N VAL A 121 13.86 3.12 4.96
CA VAL A 121 15.12 2.52 5.40
C VAL A 121 14.88 1.66 6.64
N SER A 122 15.23 0.38 6.55
CA SER A 122 15.30 -0.53 7.69
C SER A 122 16.74 -0.92 7.97
N ASN A 123 17.09 -1.05 9.24
CA ASN A 123 18.37 -1.57 9.68
C ASN A 123 18.35 -3.09 9.91
N THR A 124 17.16 -3.69 9.89
CA THR A 124 16.92 -5.11 10.16
C THR A 124 16.23 -5.80 8.98
N ASP A 125 14.91 -5.70 8.87
CA ASP A 125 14.07 -6.32 7.84
C ASP A 125 12.88 -5.40 7.54
N ALA A 126 12.91 -4.74 6.39
CA ALA A 126 11.87 -3.80 5.99
C ALA A 126 10.49 -4.43 5.84
N VAL A 127 10.38 -5.72 5.51
CA VAL A 127 9.09 -6.41 5.39
C VAL A 127 8.51 -6.66 6.78
N ALA A 128 9.33 -7.02 7.76
CA ALA A 128 8.88 -7.15 9.15
C ALA A 128 8.47 -5.81 9.74
N ASP A 129 9.23 -4.74 9.48
CA ASP A 129 8.89 -3.39 9.91
C ASP A 129 7.58 -2.90 9.25
N LEU A 130 7.38 -3.21 7.97
CA LEU A 130 6.14 -2.89 7.25
C LEU A 130 4.94 -3.68 7.81
N ARG A 131 5.13 -4.95 8.21
CA ARG A 131 4.09 -5.73 8.88
C ARG A 131 3.67 -5.07 10.19
N ALA A 132 4.60 -4.68 11.02
CA ALA A 132 4.33 -3.98 12.27
C ALA A 132 3.58 -2.65 12.05
N LEU A 133 3.97 -1.89 11.02
CA LEU A 133 3.28 -0.66 10.62
C LEU A 133 1.87 -0.93 10.13
N TYR A 134 1.67 -1.96 9.30
CA TYR A 134 0.37 -2.37 8.80
C TYR A 134 -0.58 -2.76 9.95
N GLU A 135 -0.12 -3.56 10.90
CA GLU A 135 -0.89 -3.97 12.08
C GLU A 135 -1.28 -2.76 12.96
N ALA A 136 -0.35 -1.83 13.16
CA ALA A 136 -0.63 -0.59 13.90
C ALA A 136 -1.63 0.34 13.19
N TYR A 137 -1.75 0.23 11.87
CA TYR A 137 -2.65 1.04 11.05
C TYR A 137 -4.02 0.39 10.84
N GLN A 138 -4.15 -0.94 11.02
CA GLN A 138 -5.40 -1.67 10.87
C GLN A 138 -6.53 -1.03 11.69
N GLY A 139 -7.72 -0.94 11.11
CA GLY A 139 -8.91 -0.33 11.72
C GLY A 139 -8.97 1.20 11.60
N ARG A 140 -7.93 1.86 11.06
CA ARG A 140 -7.95 3.31 10.78
C ARG A 140 -8.43 3.66 9.39
N GLU A 141 -8.36 2.72 8.45
CA GLU A 141 -8.71 2.91 7.03
C GLU A 141 -10.17 3.33 6.85
N ASP A 142 -11.10 2.70 7.56
CA ASP A 142 -12.53 3.07 7.49
C ASP A 142 -12.77 4.48 8.03
N THR A 143 -12.07 4.84 9.08
CA THR A 143 -12.09 6.18 9.65
C THR A 143 -11.64 7.24 8.65
N ILE A 144 -10.48 7.02 8.02
CA ILE A 144 -9.93 7.96 7.04
C ILE A 144 -10.87 8.08 5.84
N ARG A 145 -11.40 6.97 5.35
CA ARG A 145 -12.39 6.94 4.28
C ARG A 145 -13.65 7.74 4.66
N ARG A 146 -14.20 7.53 5.85
CA ARG A 146 -15.38 8.26 6.33
C ARG A 146 -15.10 9.76 6.46
N VAL A 147 -13.98 10.15 7.03
CA VAL A 147 -13.59 11.57 7.12
C VAL A 147 -13.50 12.21 5.73
N ALA A 148 -13.00 11.48 4.73
CA ALA A 148 -12.87 12.00 3.37
C ALA A 148 -14.21 12.09 2.62
N LEU A 149 -15.13 11.14 2.81
CA LEU A 149 -16.38 11.03 2.07
C LEU A 149 -17.57 11.63 2.82
N GLU A 150 -17.55 11.58 4.14
CA GLU A 150 -18.65 11.98 5.03
C GLU A 150 -18.12 12.82 6.21
N PRO A 151 -17.49 13.99 5.96
CA PRO A 151 -16.80 14.76 6.99
C PRO A 151 -17.73 15.20 8.14
N GLU A 152 -19.04 15.26 7.90
CA GLU A 152 -20.04 15.63 8.91
C GLU A 152 -20.28 14.52 9.94
N THR A 153 -19.87 13.28 9.66
CA THR A 153 -20.09 12.12 10.54
C THR A 153 -18.94 11.82 11.49
N MET A 154 -17.99 12.71 11.68
CA MET A 154 -16.68 12.50 12.31
C MET A 154 -16.71 12.08 13.80
N PRO A 155 -17.06 10.85 14.18
CA PRO A 155 -17.11 10.43 15.57
C PRO A 155 -15.73 10.36 16.24
N ILE A 156 -14.67 10.17 15.45
CA ILE A 156 -13.32 9.91 15.94
C ILE A 156 -12.58 11.19 16.32
N MET A 157 -12.96 12.28 15.73
CA MET A 157 -12.35 13.58 16.03
C MET A 157 -13.01 14.29 17.22
N ARG A 158 -14.04 13.69 17.82
CA ARG A 158 -14.80 14.30 18.92
C ARG A 158 -13.90 14.71 20.07
N ASN A 159 -13.03 13.81 20.53
CA ASN A 159 -12.11 14.10 21.63
C ASN A 159 -11.12 15.22 21.28
N LEU A 160 -10.67 15.29 20.01
CA LEU A 160 -9.79 16.35 19.53
C LEU A 160 -10.53 17.70 19.52
N PHE A 161 -11.78 17.70 19.08
CA PHE A 161 -12.61 18.92 19.05
C PHE A 161 -12.94 19.41 20.46
N GLU A 162 -13.31 18.51 21.37
CA GLU A 162 -13.56 18.86 22.77
C GLU A 162 -12.30 19.46 23.42
N ALA A 163 -11.15 18.81 23.26
CA ALA A 163 -9.87 19.36 23.73
C ALA A 163 -9.50 20.70 23.08
N SER A 164 -9.85 20.89 21.79
CA SER A 164 -9.63 22.16 21.10
C SER A 164 -10.50 23.28 21.64
N ILE A 165 -11.77 22.99 21.94
CA ILE A 165 -12.70 23.94 22.55
C ILE A 165 -12.21 24.37 23.94
N GLU A 166 -11.80 23.42 24.77
CA GLU A 166 -11.22 23.69 26.08
C GLU A 166 -9.97 24.58 25.96
N ARG A 167 -9.09 24.24 25.01
CA ARG A 167 -7.84 25.01 24.79
C ARG A 167 -8.10 26.43 24.28
N ILE A 168 -9.10 26.61 23.41
CA ILE A 168 -9.53 27.94 22.94
C ILE A 168 -10.03 28.78 24.11
N ALA A 169 -10.83 28.19 25.01
CA ALA A 169 -11.35 28.87 26.19
C ALA A 169 -10.25 29.23 27.20
N GLU A 170 -9.31 28.31 27.49
CA GLU A 170 -8.16 28.55 28.35
C GLU A 170 -7.30 29.73 27.87
N LEU A 171 -7.20 29.92 26.55
CA LEU A 171 -6.42 30.98 25.92
C LEU A 171 -7.20 32.28 25.70
N GLY A 172 -8.53 32.30 25.98
CA GLY A 172 -9.39 33.46 25.74
C GLY A 172 -9.52 33.82 24.25
N LEU A 173 -9.58 32.80 23.38
CA LEU A 173 -9.56 32.95 21.92
C LEU A 173 -10.92 32.71 21.26
N GLU A 174 -12.01 32.68 22.02
CA GLU A 174 -13.36 32.34 21.55
C GLU A 174 -13.86 33.28 20.45
N ASP A 175 -13.48 34.56 20.49
CA ASP A 175 -13.86 35.53 19.46
C ASP A 175 -13.13 35.30 18.14
N ARG A 176 -11.94 34.72 18.20
CA ARG A 176 -11.12 34.41 17.03
C ARG A 176 -11.51 33.07 16.37
N PHE A 177 -11.98 32.12 17.17
CA PHE A 177 -12.33 30.77 16.74
C PHE A 177 -13.80 30.46 17.06
N PRO A 178 -14.76 30.98 16.28
CA PRO A 178 -16.19 30.90 16.56
C PRO A 178 -16.78 29.48 16.49
N THR A 179 -16.06 28.50 15.97
CA THR A 179 -16.45 27.08 15.94
C THR A 179 -16.71 26.50 17.33
N ALA A 180 -16.08 27.07 18.38
CA ALA A 180 -16.37 26.73 19.77
C ALA A 180 -17.84 27.02 20.18
N ARG A 181 -18.54 27.90 19.46
CA ARG A 181 -19.93 28.28 19.71
C ARG A 181 -20.95 27.38 19.02
N HIS A 182 -20.54 26.53 18.09
CA HIS A 182 -21.42 25.65 17.31
C HIS A 182 -21.35 24.19 17.76
N ARG A 183 -21.28 23.96 19.06
CA ARG A 183 -21.20 22.63 19.69
C ARG A 183 -22.31 21.67 19.21
N ASP A 184 -23.49 22.19 18.92
CA ASP A 184 -24.67 21.44 18.51
C ASP A 184 -24.62 20.96 17.05
N SER A 185 -23.73 21.52 16.22
CA SER A 185 -23.56 21.10 14.83
C SER A 185 -22.75 19.80 14.70
N TRP A 186 -22.19 19.31 15.80
CA TRP A 186 -21.30 18.14 15.84
C TRP A 186 -21.93 16.94 16.56
N THR A 187 -23.22 16.95 16.73
CA THR A 187 -23.97 15.79 17.21
C THR A 187 -23.87 14.69 16.16
N VAL A 188 -23.22 13.58 16.57
CA VAL A 188 -23.28 12.33 15.82
C VAL A 188 -24.76 12.00 15.60
N LYS A 189 -25.19 11.95 14.36
CA LYS A 189 -26.45 11.32 14.02
C LYS A 189 -26.23 9.83 14.21
N ASP A 190 -26.95 9.24 15.19
CA ASP A 190 -26.98 7.81 15.45
C ASP A 190 -27.39 7.02 14.19
#